data_7bfd4190fd8d3b33d1f85fe5bab07556
#
_entry.id   7bfd4190fd8d3b33d1f85fe5bab07556
#
_cell.length_a   1.000
_cell.length_b   1.000
_cell.length_c   1.000
_cell.angle_alpha   90.00
_cell.angle_beta   90.00
_cell.angle_gamma   90.00
#
_symmetry.space_group_name_H-M   'P 1'
#
loop_
_entity.id
_entity.type
_entity.pdbx_description
1 polymer ?
#
loop_
_entity_poly.entity_id
_entity_poly.type
_entity_poly.pdbx_seq_one_letter_code
_entity_poly.pdbx_strand_id
1 'polypeptide(L)'
;MNVLITGSTGMVGKSVLYECIKDDRIKKIYLINRSSINIINNKVEEFIEIDFTKINKLKNKIDKIDACFHCMGITSFGHKSNYYYKVTFEMTKILTDFVFQVNPKAIMTYVSGEGTSKTEKSKIYWANVKGKAENYILNKGLKDAYMIRLGLLIPENGIKAKTKLYYIFYSLMRPFYPLMKKIPSITTSSKLGLAMINLFFFPDHKKYINNKRINILSSKHIKIE
;
A
#
# COMPACT_ATOMS: atom_id res chain seq x y z
N MET A 1 4.83 -4.78 16.16
CA MET A 1 3.58 -5.18 15.45
C MET A 1 3.88 -6.18 14.36
N ASN A 2 2.87 -6.99 13.96
CA ASN A 2 2.95 -7.89 12.82
C ASN A 2 2.20 -7.25 11.64
N VAL A 3 2.85 -7.19 10.49
CA VAL A 3 2.27 -6.53 9.30
C VAL A 3 2.08 -7.52 8.17
N LEU A 4 0.99 -7.36 7.41
CA LEU A 4 0.77 -8.03 6.14
C LEU A 4 1.00 -7.01 5.01
N ILE A 5 1.82 -7.34 4.03
CA ILE A 5 2.05 -6.50 2.85
C ILE A 5 1.66 -7.27 1.59
N THR A 6 0.85 -6.66 0.74
CA THR A 6 0.57 -7.17 -0.60
C THR A 6 1.15 -6.24 -1.67
N GLY A 7 1.54 -6.80 -2.80
CA GLY A 7 2.16 -6.01 -3.88
C GLY A 7 3.61 -5.60 -3.60
N SER A 8 4.31 -6.29 -2.72
CA SER A 8 5.72 -6.00 -2.35
C SER A 8 6.69 -6.16 -3.52
N THR A 9 6.31 -6.84 -4.60
CA THR A 9 7.09 -6.92 -5.84
C THR A 9 6.99 -5.64 -6.69
N GLY A 10 6.03 -4.76 -6.43
CA GLY A 10 5.87 -3.45 -7.11
C GLY A 10 6.73 -2.37 -6.46
N MET A 11 6.88 -1.22 -7.15
CA MET A 11 7.68 -0.08 -6.68
C MET A 11 7.22 0.41 -5.29
N VAL A 12 5.93 0.65 -5.11
CA VAL A 12 5.34 1.14 -3.86
C VAL A 12 5.48 0.10 -2.74
N GLY A 13 5.02 -1.13 -2.97
CA GLY A 13 5.06 -2.18 -1.94
C GLY A 13 6.48 -2.57 -1.53
N LYS A 14 7.43 -2.53 -2.46
CA LYS A 14 8.85 -2.76 -2.16
C LYS A 14 9.42 -1.66 -1.26
N SER A 15 9.01 -0.41 -1.47
CA SER A 15 9.42 0.71 -0.61
C SER A 15 8.88 0.56 0.80
N VAL A 16 7.60 0.22 0.92
CA VAL A 16 6.95 -0.04 2.22
C VAL A 16 7.63 -1.19 2.95
N LEU A 17 7.92 -2.29 2.24
CA LEU A 17 8.64 -3.43 2.81
C LEU A 17 10.01 -3.04 3.35
N TYR A 18 10.78 -2.24 2.63
CA TYR A 18 12.11 -1.82 3.09
C TYR A 18 12.04 -0.95 4.35
N GLU A 19 11.07 -0.06 4.46
CA GLU A 19 10.89 0.71 5.69
C GLU A 19 10.40 -0.18 6.84
N CYS A 20 9.53 -1.18 6.57
CA CYS A 20 9.11 -2.15 7.58
C CYS A 20 10.27 -3.01 8.10
N ILE A 21 11.21 -3.41 7.23
CA ILE A 21 12.40 -4.19 7.64
C ILE A 21 13.29 -3.38 8.59
N LYS A 22 13.47 -2.09 8.32
CA LYS A 22 14.32 -1.19 9.12
C LYS A 22 13.69 -0.78 10.46
N ASP A 23 12.38 -0.87 10.59
CA ASP A 23 11.66 -0.38 11.77
C ASP A 23 11.61 -1.45 12.87
N ASP A 24 12.24 -1.20 14.00
CA ASP A 24 12.33 -2.15 15.13
C ASP A 24 10.99 -2.40 15.82
N ARG A 25 10.01 -1.52 15.62
CA ARG A 25 8.64 -1.69 16.11
C ARG A 25 7.88 -2.80 15.37
N ILE A 26 8.39 -3.22 14.20
CA ILE A 26 7.83 -4.32 13.40
C ILE A 26 8.59 -5.61 13.73
N LYS A 27 7.85 -6.60 14.25
CA LYS A 27 8.38 -7.90 14.66
C LYS A 27 8.31 -8.94 13.55
N LYS A 28 7.20 -8.94 12.80
CA LYS A 28 6.95 -9.92 11.74
C LYS A 28 6.33 -9.24 10.52
N ILE A 29 6.75 -9.63 9.34
CA ILE A 29 6.26 -9.13 8.06
C ILE A 29 5.82 -10.35 7.25
N TYR A 30 4.52 -10.45 7.01
CA TYR A 30 3.95 -11.43 6.10
C TYR A 30 3.81 -10.81 4.72
N LEU A 31 4.28 -11.51 3.69
CA LEU A 31 4.09 -11.11 2.30
C LEU A 31 3.18 -12.11 1.60
N ILE A 32 2.19 -11.62 0.86
CA ILE A 32 1.42 -12.46 -0.08
C ILE A 32 1.72 -11.94 -1.49
N ASN A 33 2.43 -12.75 -2.27
CA ASN A 33 2.90 -12.42 -3.61
C ASN A 33 2.56 -13.51 -4.62
N ARG A 34 2.55 -13.17 -5.91
CA ARG A 34 2.42 -14.15 -7.00
C ARG A 34 3.77 -14.77 -7.40
N SER A 35 4.86 -14.09 -7.10
CA SER A 35 6.23 -14.52 -7.36
C SER A 35 7.13 -14.03 -6.24
N SER A 36 8.19 -14.77 -5.92
CA SER A 36 9.10 -14.41 -4.85
C SER A 36 9.81 -13.07 -5.13
N ILE A 37 10.03 -12.32 -4.05
CA ILE A 37 10.87 -11.13 -4.03
C ILE A 37 12.33 -11.46 -3.72
N ASN A 38 12.64 -12.73 -3.35
CA ASN A 38 13.97 -13.23 -3.01
C ASN A 38 14.67 -12.40 -1.90
N ILE A 39 13.92 -12.01 -0.87
CA ILE A 39 14.45 -11.34 0.31
C ILE A 39 14.70 -12.37 1.41
N ILE A 40 15.94 -12.38 1.93
CA ILE A 40 16.31 -13.14 3.12
C ILE A 40 16.39 -12.16 4.29
N ASN A 41 15.41 -12.24 5.20
CA ASN A 41 15.38 -11.41 6.41
C ASN A 41 14.58 -12.16 7.50
N ASN A 42 15.05 -12.14 8.73
CA ASN A 42 14.44 -12.87 9.85
C ASN A 42 13.04 -12.38 10.23
N LYS A 43 12.68 -11.13 9.91
CA LYS A 43 11.32 -10.60 10.11
C LYS A 43 10.35 -11.05 9.02
N VAL A 44 10.83 -11.49 7.83
CA VAL A 44 10.00 -11.67 6.63
C VAL A 44 9.62 -13.14 6.45
N GLU A 45 8.33 -13.38 6.28
CA GLU A 45 7.76 -14.65 5.84
C GLU A 45 6.94 -14.42 4.58
N GLU A 46 7.33 -15.07 3.48
CA GLU A 46 6.70 -14.89 2.18
C GLU A 46 5.84 -16.10 1.81
N PHE A 47 4.60 -15.82 1.44
CA PHE A 47 3.65 -16.78 0.88
C PHE A 47 3.47 -16.51 -0.61
N ILE A 48 3.73 -17.52 -1.43
CA ILE A 48 3.49 -17.45 -2.88
C ILE A 48 2.10 -17.99 -3.17
N GLU A 49 1.23 -17.10 -3.63
CA GLU A 49 -0.13 -17.42 -4.01
C GLU A 49 -0.47 -16.83 -5.38
N ILE A 50 -0.50 -17.71 -6.37
CA ILE A 50 -0.80 -17.35 -7.77
C ILE A 50 -2.29 -17.02 -7.91
N ASP A 51 -3.14 -17.82 -7.28
CA ASP A 51 -4.58 -17.62 -7.26
C ASP A 51 -5.01 -16.92 -5.97
N PHE A 52 -5.10 -15.60 -6.04
CA PHE A 52 -5.42 -14.76 -4.89
C PHE A 52 -6.78 -15.07 -4.24
N THR A 53 -7.69 -15.77 -4.94
CA THR A 53 -8.97 -16.21 -4.37
C THR A 53 -8.78 -17.27 -3.29
N LYS A 54 -7.63 -17.93 -3.24
CA LYS A 54 -7.30 -19.02 -2.28
C LYS A 54 -6.54 -18.55 -1.05
N ILE A 55 -6.38 -17.24 -0.82
CA ILE A 55 -5.58 -16.73 0.31
C ILE A 55 -6.11 -17.18 1.67
N ASN A 56 -7.39 -17.53 1.77
CA ASN A 56 -7.98 -18.01 3.02
C ASN A 56 -7.29 -19.26 3.59
N LYS A 57 -6.63 -20.09 2.75
CA LYS A 57 -5.81 -21.22 3.21
C LYS A 57 -4.60 -20.81 4.07
N LEU A 58 -4.20 -19.53 3.99
CA LEU A 58 -3.10 -18.98 4.78
C LEU A 58 -3.50 -18.57 6.19
N LYS A 59 -4.82 -18.59 6.52
CA LYS A 59 -5.33 -18.16 7.82
C LYS A 59 -4.66 -18.89 8.99
N ASN A 60 -4.43 -20.19 8.86
CA ASN A 60 -3.81 -21.01 9.91
C ASN A 60 -2.26 -20.90 9.92
N LYS A 61 -1.67 -20.17 8.97
CA LYS A 61 -0.22 -19.93 8.88
C LYS A 61 0.19 -18.54 9.34
N ILE A 62 -0.80 -17.68 9.58
CA ILE A 62 -0.59 -16.28 10.00
C ILE A 62 -1.19 -16.11 11.38
N ASP A 63 -0.34 -15.97 12.40
CA ASP A 63 -0.78 -15.88 13.79
C ASP A 63 -1.64 -14.65 14.06
N LYS A 64 -1.18 -13.49 13.59
CA LYS A 64 -1.83 -12.22 13.83
C LYS A 64 -1.42 -11.16 12.81
N ILE A 65 -2.38 -10.37 12.35
CA ILE A 65 -2.16 -9.18 11.54
C ILE A 65 -2.57 -7.96 12.38
N ASP A 66 -1.61 -7.12 12.79
CA ASP A 66 -1.90 -5.86 13.46
C ASP A 66 -2.20 -4.75 12.44
N ALA A 67 -1.49 -4.77 11.30
CA ALA A 67 -1.72 -3.85 10.19
C ALA A 67 -1.59 -4.56 8.83
N CYS A 68 -2.43 -4.17 7.87
CA CYS A 68 -2.33 -4.59 6.47
C CYS A 68 -1.98 -3.38 5.59
N PHE A 69 -0.85 -3.48 4.89
CA PHE A 69 -0.38 -2.48 3.92
C PHE A 69 -0.67 -2.98 2.50
N HIS A 70 -1.82 -2.60 1.97
CA HIS A 70 -2.29 -3.05 0.67
C HIS A 70 -1.74 -2.16 -0.44
N CYS A 71 -0.65 -2.61 -1.07
CA CYS A 71 0.06 -1.91 -2.16
C CYS A 71 -0.13 -2.61 -3.52
N MET A 72 -0.95 -3.67 -3.59
CA MET A 72 -1.24 -4.36 -4.84
C MET A 72 -2.14 -3.50 -5.72
N GLY A 73 -1.79 -3.38 -6.97
CA GLY A 73 -2.58 -2.66 -7.97
C GLY A 73 -1.92 -2.69 -9.33
N ILE A 74 -2.71 -2.37 -10.34
CA ILE A 74 -2.27 -2.19 -11.72
C ILE A 74 -2.72 -0.83 -12.25
N THR A 75 -2.08 -0.34 -13.31
CA THR A 75 -2.59 0.81 -14.05
C THR A 75 -3.82 0.39 -14.87
N SER A 76 -4.78 1.29 -15.07
CA SER A 76 -5.89 1.07 -16.00
C SER A 76 -5.45 1.13 -17.45
N PHE A 77 -4.34 1.80 -17.73
CA PHE A 77 -3.81 1.93 -19.10
C PHE A 77 -3.21 0.60 -19.57
N GLY A 78 -3.63 0.16 -20.76
CA GLY A 78 -3.16 -1.07 -21.37
C GLY A 78 -3.81 -2.36 -20.85
N HIS A 79 -4.82 -2.27 -19.98
CA HIS A 79 -5.56 -3.43 -19.47
C HIS A 79 -7.04 -3.35 -19.82
N LYS A 80 -7.67 -4.52 -20.07
CA LYS A 80 -9.12 -4.64 -20.25
C LYS A 80 -9.83 -4.27 -18.94
N SER A 81 -10.97 -3.60 -19.04
CA SER A 81 -11.76 -3.12 -17.89
C SER A 81 -12.08 -4.22 -16.86
N ASN A 82 -12.47 -5.41 -17.34
CA ASN A 82 -12.78 -6.54 -16.44
C ASN A 82 -11.56 -7.03 -15.66
N TYR A 83 -10.37 -7.06 -16.28
CA TYR A 83 -9.14 -7.44 -15.59
C TYR A 83 -8.72 -6.38 -14.56
N TYR A 84 -8.85 -5.09 -14.92
CA TYR A 84 -8.62 -4.00 -14.01
C TYR A 84 -9.55 -4.06 -12.79
N TYR A 85 -10.86 -4.30 -13.03
CA TYR A 85 -11.87 -4.46 -11.96
C TYR A 85 -11.52 -5.63 -11.03
N LYS A 86 -11.20 -6.79 -11.61
CA LYS A 86 -10.80 -7.99 -10.85
C LYS A 86 -9.63 -7.70 -9.92
N VAL A 87 -8.54 -7.11 -10.44
CA VAL A 87 -7.34 -6.87 -9.62
C VAL A 87 -7.57 -5.74 -8.62
N THR A 88 -8.28 -4.66 -9.01
CA THR A 88 -8.39 -3.46 -8.18
C THR A 88 -9.49 -3.58 -7.14
N PHE A 89 -10.62 -4.22 -7.46
CA PHE A 89 -11.76 -4.33 -6.54
C PHE A 89 -11.91 -5.73 -5.96
N GLU A 90 -12.05 -6.79 -6.79
CA GLU A 90 -12.36 -8.13 -6.28
C GLU A 90 -11.25 -8.68 -5.40
N MET A 91 -9.98 -8.56 -5.81
CA MET A 91 -8.86 -8.99 -4.99
C MET A 91 -8.70 -8.15 -3.71
N THR A 92 -9.00 -6.84 -3.77
CA THR A 92 -9.02 -5.97 -2.58
C THR A 92 -10.12 -6.42 -1.61
N LYS A 93 -11.30 -6.77 -2.13
CA LYS A 93 -12.41 -7.32 -1.32
C LYS A 93 -11.98 -8.60 -0.61
N ILE A 94 -11.42 -9.55 -1.34
CA ILE A 94 -10.94 -10.83 -0.79
C ILE A 94 -9.90 -10.60 0.31
N LEU A 95 -8.91 -9.73 0.06
CA LEU A 95 -7.90 -9.38 1.06
C LEU A 95 -8.51 -8.74 2.31
N THR A 96 -9.43 -7.81 2.12
CA THR A 96 -10.09 -7.12 3.23
C THR A 96 -10.88 -8.10 4.09
N ASP A 97 -11.61 -9.04 3.46
CA ASP A 97 -12.34 -10.10 4.14
C ASP A 97 -11.39 -11.02 4.91
N PHE A 98 -10.26 -11.39 4.30
CA PHE A 98 -9.23 -12.21 4.93
C PHE A 98 -8.63 -11.51 6.17
N VAL A 99 -8.23 -10.24 6.05
CA VAL A 99 -7.67 -9.47 7.17
C VAL A 99 -8.68 -9.37 8.32
N PHE A 100 -9.94 -9.09 8.00
CA PHE A 100 -11.01 -9.01 9.00
C PHE A 100 -11.23 -10.34 9.72
N GLN A 101 -11.17 -11.46 9.00
CA GLN A 101 -11.31 -12.80 9.58
C GLN A 101 -10.11 -13.21 10.46
N VAL A 102 -8.89 -12.76 10.13
CA VAL A 102 -7.70 -13.03 10.96
C VAL A 102 -7.69 -12.13 12.19
N ASN A 103 -7.98 -10.84 12.04
CA ASN A 103 -8.03 -9.89 13.15
C ASN A 103 -8.94 -8.68 12.83
N PRO A 104 -10.18 -8.64 13.35
CA PRO A 104 -11.06 -7.48 13.18
C PRO A 104 -10.49 -6.18 13.78
N LYS A 105 -9.56 -6.30 14.74
CA LYS A 105 -8.88 -5.15 15.36
C LYS A 105 -7.66 -4.68 14.57
N ALA A 106 -7.39 -5.25 13.40
CA ALA A 106 -6.33 -4.76 12.50
C ALA A 106 -6.66 -3.38 11.94
N ILE A 107 -5.63 -2.63 11.58
CA ILE A 107 -5.79 -1.46 10.71
C ILE A 107 -5.43 -1.84 9.27
N MET A 108 -6.02 -1.15 8.30
CA MET A 108 -5.70 -1.37 6.89
C MET A 108 -5.37 -0.06 6.19
N THR A 109 -4.26 -0.03 5.45
CA THR A 109 -3.96 1.06 4.53
C THR A 109 -4.05 0.55 3.10
N TYR A 110 -4.72 1.28 2.23
CA TYR A 110 -4.87 0.95 0.82
C TYR A 110 -4.29 2.04 -0.06
N VAL A 111 -3.34 1.68 -0.93
CA VAL A 111 -2.76 2.63 -1.88
C VAL A 111 -3.66 2.76 -3.09
N SER A 112 -4.48 3.80 -3.06
CA SER A 112 -5.32 4.21 -4.18
C SER A 112 -4.59 5.24 -5.07
N GLY A 113 -5.24 6.33 -5.46
CA GLY A 113 -4.60 7.37 -6.27
C GLY A 113 -5.33 8.69 -6.13
N GLU A 114 -4.63 9.76 -6.34
CA GLU A 114 -5.24 11.08 -6.46
C GLU A 114 -6.25 11.07 -7.61
N GLY A 115 -7.42 11.66 -7.41
CA GLY A 115 -8.54 11.59 -8.36
C GLY A 115 -9.47 10.38 -8.20
N THR A 116 -9.25 9.48 -7.22
CA THR A 116 -10.20 8.41 -6.89
C THR A 116 -11.58 8.99 -6.51
N SER A 117 -12.64 8.44 -7.08
CA SER A 117 -14.03 8.92 -6.88
C SER A 117 -14.64 8.31 -5.63
N LYS A 118 -14.80 9.11 -4.57
CA LYS A 118 -15.46 8.66 -3.34
C LYS A 118 -16.93 8.24 -3.57
N THR A 119 -17.61 8.90 -4.50
CA THR A 119 -19.03 8.65 -4.80
C THR A 119 -19.24 7.56 -5.84
N GLU A 120 -18.18 7.05 -6.47
CA GLU A 120 -18.22 6.08 -7.58
C GLU A 120 -18.99 6.58 -8.82
N LYS A 121 -19.17 7.91 -8.95
CA LYS A 121 -19.95 8.56 -10.02
C LYS A 121 -19.11 9.40 -10.97
N SER A 122 -17.79 9.18 -11.02
CA SER A 122 -16.91 9.85 -11.96
C SER A 122 -17.15 9.36 -13.40
N LYS A 123 -16.90 10.22 -14.38
CA LYS A 123 -16.83 9.81 -15.80
C LYS A 123 -15.61 8.92 -16.08
N ILE A 124 -14.65 8.85 -15.16
CA ILE A 124 -13.41 8.11 -15.30
C ILE A 124 -13.55 6.73 -14.64
N TYR A 125 -13.50 5.67 -15.43
CA TYR A 125 -13.75 4.29 -14.98
C TYR A 125 -12.83 3.86 -13.82
N TRP A 126 -11.52 4.06 -13.96
CA TRP A 126 -10.57 3.64 -12.92
C TRP A 126 -10.83 4.33 -11.58
N ALA A 127 -11.27 5.59 -11.61
CA ALA A 127 -11.56 6.35 -10.40
C ALA A 127 -12.73 5.76 -9.63
N ASN A 128 -13.76 5.26 -10.33
CA ASN A 128 -14.91 4.60 -9.73
C ASN A 128 -14.53 3.24 -9.12
N VAL A 129 -13.75 2.43 -9.86
CA VAL A 129 -13.33 1.10 -9.37
C VAL A 129 -12.46 1.22 -8.12
N LYS A 130 -11.53 2.20 -8.08
CA LYS A 130 -10.75 2.48 -6.88
C LYS A 130 -11.62 3.02 -5.74
N GLY A 131 -12.60 3.88 -6.04
CA GLY A 131 -13.56 4.38 -5.06
C GLY A 131 -14.37 3.25 -4.43
N LYS A 132 -14.83 2.30 -5.24
CA LYS A 132 -15.53 1.10 -4.77
C LYS A 132 -14.66 0.26 -3.81
N ALA A 133 -13.38 0.11 -4.12
CA ALA A 133 -12.43 -0.57 -3.24
C ALA A 133 -12.22 0.19 -1.92
N GLU A 134 -12.02 1.51 -1.97
CA GLU A 134 -11.93 2.37 -0.78
C GLU A 134 -13.16 2.23 0.12
N ASN A 135 -14.37 2.37 -0.47
CA ASN A 135 -15.62 2.27 0.26
C ASN A 135 -15.83 0.89 0.91
N TYR A 136 -15.47 -0.18 0.20
CA TYR A 136 -15.55 -1.53 0.76
C TYR A 136 -14.66 -1.68 2.01
N ILE A 137 -13.41 -1.23 1.95
CA ILE A 137 -12.49 -1.29 3.09
C ILE A 137 -13.00 -0.46 4.26
N LEU A 138 -13.45 0.79 4.01
CA LEU A 138 -13.93 1.70 5.05
C LEU A 138 -15.17 1.16 5.77
N ASN A 139 -16.03 0.42 5.07
CA ASN A 139 -17.28 -0.12 5.61
C ASN A 139 -17.12 -1.55 6.17
N LYS A 140 -15.92 -2.13 6.16
CA LYS A 140 -15.72 -3.52 6.61
C LYS A 140 -15.85 -3.71 8.12
N GLY A 141 -15.61 -2.66 8.91
CA GLY A 141 -15.63 -2.75 10.37
C GLY A 141 -14.30 -3.14 11.00
N LEU A 142 -13.18 -2.97 10.29
CA LEU A 142 -11.84 -3.02 10.87
C LEU A 142 -11.67 -1.91 11.93
N LYS A 143 -10.73 -2.08 12.87
CA LYS A 143 -10.43 -1.07 13.90
C LYS A 143 -10.20 0.30 13.27
N ASP A 144 -9.46 0.35 12.17
CA ASP A 144 -9.26 1.56 11.40
C ASP A 144 -8.84 1.26 9.94
N ALA A 145 -9.09 2.22 9.04
CA ALA A 145 -8.71 2.09 7.65
C ALA A 145 -8.33 3.46 7.04
N TYR A 146 -7.28 3.49 6.22
CA TYR A 146 -6.75 4.70 5.60
C TYR A 146 -6.54 4.51 4.10
N MET A 147 -7.11 5.41 3.31
CA MET A 147 -7.02 5.43 1.86
C MET A 147 -5.89 6.37 1.44
N ILE A 148 -4.78 5.80 1.01
CA ILE A 148 -3.60 6.54 0.58
C ILE A 148 -3.82 6.99 -0.86
N ARG A 149 -4.34 8.19 -1.05
CA ARG A 149 -4.56 8.81 -2.37
C ARG A 149 -3.25 9.39 -2.88
N LEU A 150 -2.43 8.48 -3.41
CA LEU A 150 -1.08 8.77 -3.84
C LEU A 150 -1.09 9.58 -5.14
N GLY A 151 -0.45 10.75 -5.10
CA GLY A 151 -0.11 11.55 -6.27
C GLY A 151 1.29 11.18 -6.80
N LEU A 152 2.10 12.20 -7.12
CA LEU A 152 3.46 11.95 -7.60
C LEU A 152 4.35 11.43 -6.48
N LEU A 153 5.01 10.29 -6.73
CA LEU A 153 5.92 9.61 -5.83
C LEU A 153 7.33 9.58 -6.41
N ILE A 154 8.31 10.08 -5.69
CA ILE A 154 9.73 9.96 -6.06
C ILE A 154 10.29 8.66 -5.49
N PRO A 155 10.76 7.71 -6.34
CA PRO A 155 11.40 6.50 -5.85
C PRO A 155 12.77 6.79 -5.23
N GLU A 156 13.06 6.13 -4.11
CA GLU A 156 14.32 6.22 -3.37
C GLU A 156 14.95 4.83 -3.19
N ASN A 157 16.14 4.77 -2.61
CA ASN A 157 16.84 3.51 -2.26
C ASN A 157 17.01 2.53 -3.45
N GLY A 158 17.27 3.06 -4.65
CA GLY A 158 17.48 2.23 -5.84
C GLY A 158 16.24 1.52 -6.38
N ILE A 159 15.06 1.80 -5.83
CA ILE A 159 13.80 1.22 -6.30
C ILE A 159 13.43 1.79 -7.66
N LYS A 160 13.09 0.92 -8.60
CA LYS A 160 12.75 1.27 -9.99
C LYS A 160 11.31 0.87 -10.30
N ALA A 161 10.67 1.65 -11.17
CA ALA A 161 9.37 1.26 -11.72
C ALA A 161 9.54 0.06 -12.65
N LYS A 162 8.62 -0.91 -12.58
CA LYS A 162 8.64 -2.10 -13.45
C LYS A 162 8.18 -1.79 -14.87
N THR A 163 7.26 -0.84 -15.03
CA THR A 163 6.71 -0.47 -16.35
C THR A 163 7.70 0.44 -17.07
N LYS A 164 8.09 0.07 -18.29
CA LYS A 164 9.07 0.78 -19.12
C LYS A 164 8.78 2.29 -19.23
N LEU A 165 7.50 2.66 -19.42
CA LEU A 165 7.08 4.06 -19.52
C LEU A 165 7.39 4.85 -18.23
N TYR A 166 7.03 4.31 -17.07
CA TYR A 166 7.34 4.94 -15.79
C TYR A 166 8.84 4.95 -15.50
N TYR A 167 9.56 3.90 -15.90
CA TYR A 167 11.02 3.88 -15.76
C TYR A 167 11.68 5.02 -16.53
N ILE A 168 11.31 5.23 -17.80
CA ILE A 168 11.81 6.34 -18.62
C ILE A 168 11.44 7.69 -18.00
N PHE A 169 10.17 7.86 -17.61
CA PHE A 169 9.71 9.09 -16.96
C PHE A 169 10.54 9.42 -15.71
N TYR A 170 10.71 8.46 -14.79
CA TYR A 170 11.50 8.69 -13.58
C TYR A 170 12.98 8.91 -13.86
N SER A 171 13.55 8.30 -14.91
CA SER A 171 14.93 8.51 -15.31
C SER A 171 15.17 9.94 -15.80
N LEU A 172 14.28 10.47 -16.62
CA LEU A 172 14.33 11.85 -17.10
C LEU A 172 14.12 12.87 -15.97
N MET A 173 13.25 12.57 -15.00
CA MET A 173 12.97 13.46 -13.88
C MET A 173 14.03 13.44 -12.79
N ARG A 174 14.95 12.47 -12.81
CA ARG A 174 15.96 12.27 -11.75
C ARG A 174 16.80 13.50 -11.40
N PRO A 175 17.30 14.31 -12.36
CA PRO A 175 18.06 15.55 -12.05
C PRO A 175 17.24 16.55 -11.24
N PHE A 176 15.92 16.56 -11.39
CA PHE A 176 15.00 17.50 -10.72
C PHE A 176 14.52 17.03 -9.35
N TYR A 177 14.85 15.81 -8.91
CA TYR A 177 14.39 15.27 -7.63
C TYR A 177 14.69 16.18 -6.42
N PRO A 178 15.87 16.81 -6.29
CA PRO A 178 16.14 17.69 -5.15
C PRO A 178 15.14 18.87 -5.07
N LEU A 179 14.78 19.45 -6.21
CA LEU A 179 13.78 20.52 -6.27
C LEU A 179 12.37 20.00 -6.02
N MET A 180 12.00 18.89 -6.64
CA MET A 180 10.68 18.26 -6.49
C MET A 180 10.38 17.85 -5.05
N LYS A 181 11.38 17.39 -4.29
CA LYS A 181 11.23 17.01 -2.87
C LYS A 181 10.85 18.18 -1.96
N LYS A 182 11.03 19.43 -2.40
CA LYS A 182 10.61 20.63 -1.67
C LYS A 182 9.13 20.96 -1.87
N ILE A 183 8.47 20.35 -2.87
CA ILE A 183 7.07 20.60 -3.19
C ILE A 183 6.18 19.76 -2.26
N PRO A 184 5.31 20.36 -1.42
CA PRO A 184 4.52 19.64 -0.43
C PRO A 184 3.57 18.58 -1.01
N SER A 185 3.12 18.74 -2.26
CA SER A 185 2.24 17.78 -2.94
C SER A 185 3.00 16.60 -3.58
N ILE A 186 4.33 16.57 -3.47
CA ILE A 186 5.17 15.46 -3.89
C ILE A 186 5.68 14.74 -2.66
N THR A 187 5.69 13.40 -2.70
CA THR A 187 6.23 12.58 -1.61
C THR A 187 7.31 11.64 -2.13
N THR A 188 8.02 10.98 -1.22
CA THR A 188 9.02 9.97 -1.57
C THR A 188 8.55 8.58 -1.14
N SER A 189 9.15 7.57 -1.73
CA SER A 189 8.82 6.18 -1.42
C SER A 189 9.12 5.82 0.04
N SER A 190 10.19 6.35 0.63
CA SER A 190 10.51 6.14 2.05
C SER A 190 9.50 6.84 2.96
N LYS A 191 9.13 8.10 2.66
CA LYS A 191 8.10 8.82 3.43
C LYS A 191 6.76 8.10 3.41
N LEU A 192 6.40 7.51 2.27
CA LEU A 192 5.16 6.72 2.17
C LEU A 192 5.21 5.51 3.12
N GLY A 193 6.29 4.73 3.11
CA GLY A 193 6.45 3.58 4.01
C GLY A 193 6.36 3.99 5.48
N LEU A 194 7.12 5.01 5.88
CA LEU A 194 7.08 5.56 7.24
C LEU A 194 5.69 6.07 7.64
N ALA A 195 4.99 6.77 6.74
CA ALA A 195 3.63 7.25 7.02
C ALA A 195 2.64 6.10 7.25
N MET A 196 2.73 5.03 6.46
CA MET A 196 1.87 3.84 6.62
C MET A 196 2.15 3.14 7.96
N ILE A 197 3.42 3.01 8.36
CA ILE A 197 3.80 2.47 9.67
C ILE A 197 3.27 3.38 10.79
N ASN A 198 3.48 4.69 10.65
CA ASN A 198 3.12 5.66 11.68
C ASN A 198 1.60 5.80 11.88
N LEU A 199 0.78 5.51 10.89
CA LEU A 199 -0.69 5.47 11.04
C LEU A 199 -1.16 4.41 12.06
N PHE A 200 -0.38 3.37 12.29
CA PHE A 200 -0.68 2.40 13.34
C PHE A 200 -0.43 2.97 14.75
N PHE A 201 0.68 3.69 14.93
CA PHE A 201 1.07 4.24 16.24
C PHE A 201 0.44 5.60 16.56
N PHE A 202 0.16 6.37 15.51
CA PHE A 202 -0.42 7.71 15.58
C PHE A 202 -1.64 7.80 14.65
N PRO A 203 -2.78 7.26 15.05
CA PRO A 203 -3.99 7.28 14.24
C PRO A 203 -4.35 8.69 13.78
N ASP A 204 -4.83 8.81 12.54
CA ASP A 204 -5.25 10.08 11.97
C ASP A 204 -6.78 10.18 11.95
N HIS A 205 -7.32 11.38 12.21
CA HIS A 205 -8.74 11.62 12.08
C HIS A 205 -9.21 11.59 10.62
N LYS A 206 -8.30 11.88 9.66
CA LYS A 206 -8.58 11.83 8.22
C LYS A 206 -8.40 10.41 7.69
N LYS A 207 -9.41 9.89 7.02
CA LYS A 207 -9.35 8.56 6.38
C LYS A 207 -8.74 8.59 4.98
N TYR A 208 -8.74 9.74 4.32
CA TYR A 208 -8.13 9.95 3.01
C TYR A 208 -6.83 10.73 3.17
N ILE A 209 -5.71 10.07 2.88
CA ILE A 209 -4.36 10.55 3.11
C ILE A 209 -3.72 10.90 1.76
N ASN A 210 -3.51 12.18 1.49
CA ASN A 210 -2.81 12.67 0.30
C ASN A 210 -1.31 12.85 0.55
N ASN A 211 -0.55 13.22 -0.47
CA ASN A 211 0.91 13.40 -0.38
C ASN A 211 1.34 14.40 0.69
N LYS A 212 0.62 15.51 0.87
CA LYS A 212 0.92 16.49 1.94
C LYS A 212 0.81 15.83 3.32
N ARG A 213 -0.25 15.02 3.52
CA ARG A 213 -0.46 14.33 4.79
C ARG A 213 0.55 13.21 5.01
N ILE A 214 0.93 12.47 3.94
CA ILE A 214 2.03 11.49 3.99
C ILE A 214 3.31 12.15 4.51
N ASN A 215 3.70 13.30 3.97
CA ASN A 215 4.90 14.02 4.38
C ASN A 215 4.87 14.41 5.88
N ILE A 216 3.70 14.80 6.41
CA ILE A 216 3.53 15.11 7.83
C ILE A 216 3.60 13.84 8.69
N LEU A 217 2.92 12.77 8.28
CA LEU A 217 2.88 11.52 9.03
C LEU A 217 4.23 10.83 9.08
N SER A 218 5.02 10.93 7.99
CA SER A 218 6.36 10.33 7.93
C SER A 218 7.37 10.89 8.93
N SER A 219 7.16 12.11 9.41
CA SER A 219 8.05 12.78 10.37
C SER A 219 7.64 12.59 11.84
N LYS A 220 6.53 11.86 12.10
CA LYS A 220 6.15 11.55 13.49
C LYS A 220 7.10 10.50 14.07
N HIS A 221 7.65 10.81 15.24
CA HIS A 221 8.51 9.91 16.00
C HIS A 221 7.90 9.65 17.36
N ILE A 222 8.01 8.43 17.87
CA ILE A 222 7.79 8.14 19.27
C ILE A 222 8.99 8.75 20.00
N LYS A 223 8.76 9.74 20.86
CA LYS A 223 9.76 10.13 21.84
C LYS A 223 9.94 8.91 22.75
N ILE A 224 11.09 8.28 22.70
CA ILE A 224 11.51 7.29 23.69
C ILE A 224 11.93 8.15 24.88
N GLU A 225 11.07 8.21 25.89
CA GLU A 225 11.42 8.71 27.21
C GLU A 225 12.24 7.68 27.96
#